data_c6b66e7777daf38a2f1b3e415bd1b956
#
_entry.id   c6b66e7777daf38a2f1b3e415bd1b956
#
_cell.length_a   1.000
_cell.length_b   1.000
_cell.length_c   1.000
_cell.angle_alpha   90.00
_cell.angle_beta   90.00
_cell.angle_gamma   90.00
#
_symmetry.space_group_name_H-M   'P 1'
#
loop_
_entity.id
_entity.type
_entity.pdbx_description
1 polymer ?
#
loop_
_entity_poly.entity_id
_entity_poly.type
_entity_poly.pdbx_seq_one_letter_code
_entity_poly.pdbx_strand_id
1 'polypeptide(L)'
;MASYTEAMTNTGRFAPSPTGDFHLGNLRTAILAWAWARTTGRRFVLRIEDIDRERAGSAQRQIEDLEAIGIDWDGDPLIQTERADAHEAALASLAARGLIFECYCTRRDIREAASAPHVPPGHYPGTCLTLSESEREEKHAALAALGRAPALRLAAPSPEWTVFDELHGSYTGAVDHFVVRRADGVPAYNLA
;
A
#
# COMPACT_ATOMS: atom_id res chain seq x y z
N MET A 1 -24.44 -3.40 15.60
CA MET A 1 -23.19 -3.45 14.79
C MET A 1 -23.04 -2.09 14.14
N ALA A 2 -22.23 -1.19 14.71
CA ALA A 2 -21.81 0.01 14.00
C ALA A 2 -21.06 -0.48 12.75
N SER A 3 -21.44 0.02 11.57
CA SER A 3 -20.84 -0.45 10.32
C SER A 3 -19.34 -0.15 10.36
N TYR A 4 -18.52 -1.05 9.87
CA TYR A 4 -17.06 -0.90 9.75
C TYR A 4 -16.68 0.43 9.07
N THR A 5 -17.54 0.96 8.24
CA THR A 5 -17.45 2.25 7.54
C THR A 5 -17.55 3.46 8.48
N GLU A 6 -18.40 3.43 9.50
CA GLU A 6 -18.56 4.56 10.44
C GLU A 6 -17.36 4.73 11.38
N ALA A 7 -16.74 3.62 11.79
CA ALA A 7 -15.52 3.65 12.61
C ALA A 7 -14.28 4.18 11.86
N MET A 8 -14.24 4.02 10.54
CA MET A 8 -13.13 4.49 9.69
C MET A 8 -13.18 5.99 9.38
N THR A 9 -14.39 6.59 9.31
CA THR A 9 -14.56 8.02 8.98
C THR A 9 -14.10 8.97 10.07
N ASN A 10 -13.91 8.48 11.30
CA ASN A 10 -13.57 9.27 12.47
C ASN A 10 -12.19 8.96 13.08
N THR A 11 -11.24 8.48 12.28
CA THR A 11 -9.91 8.10 12.77
C THR A 11 -8.82 8.68 11.89
N GLY A 12 -7.95 9.51 12.48
CA GLY A 12 -6.68 9.91 11.90
C GLY A 12 -5.61 8.85 12.15
N ARG A 13 -4.54 8.89 11.37
CA ARG A 13 -3.44 7.92 11.48
C ARG A 13 -2.09 8.55 11.14
N PHE A 14 -1.06 8.11 11.87
CA PHE A 14 0.31 8.21 11.43
C PHE A 14 0.87 6.80 11.21
N ALA A 15 1.60 6.58 10.11
CA ALA A 15 2.02 5.24 9.70
C ALA A 15 3.48 5.27 9.21
N PRO A 16 4.46 5.36 10.12
CA PRO A 16 5.86 5.40 9.76
C PRO A 16 6.40 4.00 9.41
N SER A 17 7.33 3.97 8.44
CA SER A 17 8.16 2.77 8.21
C SER A 17 9.43 2.86 9.08
N PRO A 18 9.80 1.79 9.82
CA PRO A 18 10.93 1.80 10.76
C PRO A 18 12.27 1.60 10.03
N THR A 19 12.57 2.47 9.07
CA THR A 19 13.78 2.41 8.22
C THR A 19 14.97 3.18 8.80
N GLY A 20 14.80 3.83 9.94
CA GLY A 20 15.77 4.64 10.67
C GLY A 20 15.08 5.59 11.64
N ASP A 21 15.84 6.52 12.20
CA ASP A 21 15.34 7.53 13.12
C ASP A 21 14.53 8.60 12.35
N PHE A 22 13.61 9.28 13.03
CA PHE A 22 12.85 10.34 12.41
C PHE A 22 13.72 11.56 12.07
N HIS A 23 13.38 12.17 10.96
CA HIS A 23 13.83 13.52 10.64
C HIS A 23 12.66 14.52 10.78
N LEU A 24 12.97 15.81 10.75
CA LEU A 24 11.96 16.87 10.93
C LEU A 24 10.73 16.75 10.02
N GLY A 25 10.90 16.21 8.81
CA GLY A 25 9.79 16.00 7.88
C GLY A 25 8.80 14.94 8.37
N ASN A 26 9.29 13.85 8.99
CA ASN A 26 8.43 12.82 9.58
C ASN A 26 7.67 13.38 10.77
N LEU A 27 8.36 14.08 11.68
CA LEU A 27 7.76 14.70 12.87
C LEU A 27 6.71 15.75 12.49
N ARG A 28 6.99 16.59 11.48
CA ARG A 28 6.00 17.54 10.96
C ARG A 28 4.74 16.82 10.49
N THR A 29 4.88 15.73 9.74
CA THR A 29 3.72 14.95 9.23
C THR A 29 2.94 14.34 10.39
N ALA A 30 3.63 13.77 11.39
CA ALA A 30 3.02 13.22 12.59
C ALA A 30 2.22 14.27 13.36
N ILE A 31 2.84 15.44 13.64
CA ILE A 31 2.20 16.55 14.37
C ILE A 31 0.94 17.04 13.62
N LEU A 32 1.02 17.24 12.31
CA LEU A 32 -0.13 17.71 11.53
C LEU A 32 -1.28 16.70 11.52
N ALA A 33 -0.99 15.40 11.33
CA ALA A 33 -2.00 14.36 11.36
C ALA A 33 -2.64 14.22 12.74
N TRP A 34 -1.83 14.27 13.80
CA TRP A 34 -2.29 14.21 15.19
C TRP A 34 -3.15 15.42 15.55
N ALA A 35 -2.65 16.63 15.28
CA ALA A 35 -3.37 17.87 15.59
C ALA A 35 -4.72 17.92 14.86
N TRP A 36 -4.75 17.53 13.58
CA TRP A 36 -5.99 17.45 12.82
C TRP A 36 -6.99 16.48 13.45
N ALA A 37 -6.55 15.27 13.79
CA ALA A 37 -7.42 14.29 14.44
C ALA A 37 -7.96 14.82 15.77
N ARG A 38 -7.08 15.33 16.65
CA ARG A 38 -7.45 15.80 18.00
C ARG A 38 -8.34 17.04 17.96
N THR A 39 -8.07 18.02 17.11
CA THR A 39 -8.88 19.24 16.99
C THR A 39 -10.24 19.01 16.36
N THR A 40 -10.39 17.95 15.57
CA THR A 40 -11.68 17.55 14.97
C THR A 40 -12.42 16.46 15.78
N GLY A 41 -11.95 16.14 16.99
CA GLY A 41 -12.56 15.14 17.87
C GLY A 41 -12.46 13.70 17.36
N ARG A 42 -11.50 13.40 16.50
CA ARG A 42 -11.27 12.07 15.94
C ARG A 42 -10.31 11.25 16.80
N ARG A 43 -10.44 9.94 16.73
CA ARG A 43 -9.38 9.05 17.19
C ARG A 43 -8.12 9.26 16.36
N PHE A 44 -6.97 8.97 16.98
CA PHE A 44 -5.68 8.97 16.28
C PHE A 44 -4.96 7.66 16.58
N VAL A 45 -4.54 6.93 15.55
CA VAL A 45 -3.89 5.62 15.70
C VAL A 45 -2.49 5.63 15.10
N LEU A 46 -1.61 4.82 15.67
CA LEU A 46 -0.26 4.59 15.17
C LEU A 46 -0.19 3.23 14.48
N ARG A 47 0.42 3.18 13.28
CA ARG A 47 0.75 1.94 12.58
C ARG A 47 2.22 1.92 12.23
N ILE A 48 2.93 0.89 12.64
CA ILE A 48 4.32 0.65 12.25
C ILE A 48 4.32 -0.18 10.96
N GLU A 49 4.87 0.40 9.88
CA GLU A 49 4.93 -0.24 8.56
C GLU A 49 6.27 -0.98 8.38
N ASP A 50 6.38 -2.13 9.04
CA ASP A 50 7.59 -2.96 9.16
C ASP A 50 7.70 -4.08 8.09
N ILE A 51 6.81 -4.09 7.08
CA ILE A 51 6.80 -5.12 6.02
C ILE A 51 8.08 -5.08 5.16
N ASP A 52 8.66 -3.92 4.95
CA ASP A 52 9.72 -3.75 3.96
C ASP A 52 11.13 -3.66 4.62
N ARG A 53 11.64 -2.58 4.96
CA ARG A 53 13.04 -2.37 5.33
C ARG A 53 13.18 -1.90 6.77
N GLU A 54 12.91 -2.79 7.69
CA GLU A 54 13.11 -2.49 9.09
C GLU A 54 14.62 -2.43 9.43
N ARG A 55 15.01 -1.41 10.22
CA ARG A 55 16.28 -1.37 10.95
C ARG A 55 16.03 -1.74 12.40
N ALA A 56 16.82 -2.65 12.93
CA ALA A 56 16.68 -3.11 14.30
C ALA A 56 16.56 -1.94 15.30
N GLY A 57 15.50 -1.98 16.10
CA GLY A 57 15.21 -0.98 17.12
C GLY A 57 14.69 0.36 16.61
N SER A 58 14.54 0.58 15.29
CA SER A 58 14.01 1.85 14.80
C SER A 58 12.55 2.06 15.17
N ALA A 59 11.71 1.02 15.14
CA ALA A 59 10.31 1.12 15.54
C ALA A 59 10.19 1.66 16.98
N GLN A 60 10.97 1.08 17.90
CA GLN A 60 10.96 1.50 19.30
C GLN A 60 11.42 2.95 19.47
N ARG A 61 12.52 3.35 18.84
CA ARG A 61 13.00 4.75 18.92
C ARG A 61 12.01 5.74 18.29
N GLN A 62 11.34 5.36 17.22
CA GLN A 62 10.29 6.19 16.62
C GLN A 62 9.10 6.39 17.55
N ILE A 63 8.71 5.37 18.30
CA ILE A 63 7.68 5.46 19.33
C ILE A 63 8.13 6.42 20.44
N GLU A 64 9.36 6.25 20.96
CA GLU A 64 9.95 7.11 21.98
C GLU A 64 10.05 8.58 21.53
N ASP A 65 10.43 8.83 20.28
CA ASP A 65 10.46 10.17 19.70
C ASP A 65 9.07 10.83 19.66
N LEU A 66 8.01 10.08 19.29
CA LEU A 66 6.65 10.59 19.30
C LEU A 66 6.16 10.92 20.70
N GLU A 67 6.42 10.04 21.68
CA GLU A 67 6.09 10.26 23.09
C GLU A 67 6.84 11.50 23.65
N ALA A 68 8.13 11.63 23.32
CA ALA A 68 8.97 12.75 23.79
C ALA A 68 8.47 14.11 23.30
N ILE A 69 7.83 14.19 22.14
CA ILE A 69 7.23 15.44 21.63
C ILE A 69 5.75 15.57 22.00
N GLY A 70 5.21 14.67 22.83
CA GLY A 70 3.84 14.74 23.36
C GLY A 70 2.75 14.27 22.40
N ILE A 71 3.09 13.48 21.37
CA ILE A 71 2.09 12.84 20.52
C ILE A 71 1.62 11.55 21.18
N ASP A 72 0.33 11.48 21.47
CA ASP A 72 -0.36 10.30 21.94
C ASP A 72 -1.20 9.64 20.83
N TRP A 73 -1.58 8.39 21.02
CA TRP A 73 -2.47 7.66 20.13
C TRP A 73 -3.44 6.76 20.90
N ASP A 74 -4.52 6.35 20.24
CA ASP A 74 -5.60 5.56 20.84
C ASP A 74 -5.38 4.06 20.61
N GLY A 75 -5.19 3.31 21.67
CA GLY A 75 -4.95 1.87 21.67
C GLY A 75 -3.47 1.52 21.41
N ASP A 76 -3.20 0.23 21.20
CA ASP A 76 -1.85 -0.23 20.92
C ASP A 76 -1.42 0.10 19.48
N PRO A 77 -0.12 0.38 19.23
CA PRO A 77 0.39 0.51 17.89
C PRO A 77 0.11 -0.75 17.06
N LEU A 78 -0.44 -0.58 15.87
CA LEU A 78 -0.65 -1.68 14.95
C LEU A 78 0.68 -2.00 14.27
N ILE A 79 1.14 -3.24 14.39
CA ILE A 79 2.33 -3.75 13.69
C ILE A 79 1.88 -4.44 12.41
N GLN A 80 2.41 -4.00 11.28
CA GLN A 80 1.88 -4.42 9.98
C GLN A 80 2.21 -5.88 9.64
N THR A 81 3.39 -6.38 10.05
CA THR A 81 3.78 -7.80 9.89
C THR A 81 2.88 -8.76 10.68
N GLU A 82 2.26 -8.31 11.78
CA GLU A 82 1.31 -9.10 12.57
C GLU A 82 -0.06 -9.24 11.89
N ARG A 83 -0.26 -8.60 10.74
CA ARG A 83 -1.52 -8.57 9.98
C ARG A 83 -1.52 -9.51 8.76
N ALA A 84 -0.62 -10.48 8.71
CA ALA A 84 -0.50 -11.41 7.59
C ALA A 84 -1.83 -12.05 7.19
N ASP A 85 -2.60 -12.55 8.16
CA ASP A 85 -3.91 -13.18 7.92
C ASP A 85 -4.92 -12.21 7.28
N ALA A 86 -4.91 -10.94 7.69
CA ALA A 86 -5.79 -9.93 7.13
C ALA A 86 -5.40 -9.59 5.67
N HIS A 87 -4.10 -9.55 5.37
CA HIS A 87 -3.61 -9.34 4.02
C HIS A 87 -3.98 -10.52 3.10
N GLU A 88 -3.80 -11.76 3.56
CA GLU A 88 -4.18 -12.94 2.80
C GLU A 88 -5.70 -13.01 2.58
N ALA A 89 -6.51 -12.69 3.58
CA ALA A 89 -7.97 -12.62 3.44
C ALA A 89 -8.39 -11.55 2.42
N ALA A 90 -7.72 -10.40 2.40
CA ALA A 90 -7.98 -9.35 1.40
C ALA A 90 -7.61 -9.81 -0.01
N LEU A 91 -6.45 -10.45 -0.19
CA LEU A 91 -6.04 -11.03 -1.48
C LEU A 91 -7.01 -12.11 -1.95
N ALA A 92 -7.43 -13.02 -1.07
CA ALA A 92 -8.41 -14.05 -1.40
C ALA A 92 -9.76 -13.45 -1.83
N SER A 93 -10.22 -12.39 -1.16
CA SER A 93 -11.42 -11.66 -1.53
C SER A 93 -11.31 -11.01 -2.91
N LEU A 94 -10.17 -10.38 -3.21
CA LEU A 94 -9.92 -9.79 -4.53
C LEU A 94 -9.87 -10.86 -5.62
N ALA A 95 -9.21 -12.00 -5.35
CA ALA A 95 -9.14 -13.14 -6.27
C ALA A 95 -10.53 -13.71 -6.58
N ALA A 96 -11.34 -13.94 -5.55
CA ALA A 96 -12.70 -14.47 -5.71
C ALA A 96 -13.61 -13.55 -6.56
N ARG A 97 -13.29 -12.26 -6.60
CA ARG A 97 -13.99 -11.26 -7.42
C ARG A 97 -13.38 -11.06 -8.82
N GLY A 98 -12.32 -11.81 -9.16
CA GLY A 98 -11.60 -11.64 -10.43
C GLY A 98 -10.89 -10.29 -10.57
N LEU A 99 -10.55 -9.64 -9.44
CA LEU A 99 -9.95 -8.32 -9.40
C LEU A 99 -8.42 -8.35 -9.28
N ILE A 100 -7.79 -9.51 -9.36
CA ILE A 100 -6.33 -9.63 -9.41
C ILE A 100 -5.89 -10.49 -10.58
N PHE A 101 -4.67 -10.22 -11.07
CA PHE A 101 -4.02 -11.00 -12.11
C PHE A 101 -2.53 -11.13 -11.86
N GLU A 102 -1.93 -12.17 -12.43
CA GLU A 102 -0.49 -12.41 -12.36
C GLU A 102 0.27 -11.48 -13.31
N CYS A 103 1.35 -10.88 -12.80
CA CYS A 103 2.25 -10.04 -13.56
C CYS A 103 3.65 -10.64 -13.59
N TYR A 104 4.14 -10.90 -14.79
CA TYR A 104 5.44 -11.52 -15.06
C TYR A 104 6.53 -10.49 -15.38
N CYS A 105 6.17 -9.21 -15.49
CA CYS A 105 7.08 -8.13 -15.87
C CYS A 105 8.11 -7.84 -14.77
N THR A 106 9.35 -7.59 -15.19
CA THR A 106 10.36 -6.95 -14.34
C THR A 106 10.14 -5.44 -14.29
N ARG A 107 10.81 -4.77 -13.33
CA ARG A 107 10.82 -3.29 -13.28
C ARG A 107 11.41 -2.66 -14.55
N ARG A 108 12.29 -3.36 -15.21
CA ARG A 108 12.88 -2.93 -16.48
C ARG A 108 11.85 -2.97 -17.60
N ASP A 109 11.12 -4.08 -17.74
CA ASP A 109 10.06 -4.23 -18.76
C ASP A 109 9.01 -3.13 -18.64
N ILE A 110 8.58 -2.81 -17.40
CA ILE A 110 7.62 -1.76 -17.16
C ILE A 110 8.16 -0.38 -17.57
N ARG A 111 9.43 -0.08 -17.25
CA ARG A 111 10.04 1.20 -17.64
C ARG A 111 10.21 1.33 -19.15
N GLU A 112 10.63 0.25 -19.82
CA GLU A 112 10.79 0.24 -21.28
C GLU A 112 9.43 0.41 -21.98
N ALA A 113 8.38 -0.25 -21.49
CA ALA A 113 7.03 -0.09 -22.02
C ALA A 113 6.43 1.30 -21.73
N ALA A 114 6.72 1.90 -20.58
CA ALA A 114 6.28 3.24 -20.23
C ALA A 114 7.05 4.36 -20.95
N SER A 115 8.12 4.05 -21.68
CA SER A 115 8.83 5.03 -22.53
C SER A 115 8.08 5.37 -23.83
N ALA A 116 6.95 4.70 -24.11
CA ALA A 116 6.10 5.03 -25.25
C ALA A 116 5.47 6.43 -25.07
N PRO A 117 5.35 7.24 -26.15
CA PRO A 117 4.68 8.54 -26.09
C PRO A 117 3.27 8.40 -25.53
N HIS A 118 2.88 9.29 -24.62
CA HIS A 118 1.55 9.36 -23.99
C HIS A 118 1.27 8.46 -22.77
N VAL A 119 2.24 7.69 -22.27
CA VAL A 119 2.08 6.94 -21.00
C VAL A 119 2.72 7.72 -19.86
N PRO A 120 2.01 8.01 -18.76
CA PRO A 120 2.62 8.67 -17.59
C PRO A 120 3.81 7.87 -17.05
N PRO A 121 4.90 8.49 -16.63
CA PRO A 121 6.05 7.80 -16.07
C PRO A 121 5.66 6.90 -14.91
N GLY A 122 6.07 5.63 -14.95
CA GLY A 122 5.79 4.65 -13.90
C GLY A 122 4.43 3.97 -13.98
N HIS A 123 3.59 4.36 -14.93
CA HIS A 123 2.29 3.70 -15.15
C HIS A 123 2.50 2.29 -15.73
N TYR A 124 1.69 1.33 -15.27
CA TYR A 124 1.75 -0.03 -15.79
C TYR A 124 0.95 -0.16 -17.10
N PRO A 125 1.55 -0.61 -18.20
CA PRO A 125 0.90 -0.60 -19.52
C PRO A 125 -0.16 -1.71 -19.73
N GLY A 126 -0.45 -2.53 -18.72
CA GLY A 126 -1.44 -3.60 -18.83
C GLY A 126 -0.95 -4.87 -19.54
N THR A 127 0.33 -4.99 -19.86
CA THR A 127 0.92 -6.05 -20.69
C THR A 127 0.48 -7.47 -20.30
N CYS A 128 0.42 -7.78 -19.00
CA CYS A 128 0.03 -9.12 -18.54
C CYS A 128 -1.48 -9.31 -18.40
N LEU A 129 -2.26 -8.24 -18.48
CA LEU A 129 -3.72 -8.31 -18.35
C LEU A 129 -4.36 -8.98 -19.58
N THR A 130 -3.77 -8.78 -20.76
CA THR A 130 -4.29 -9.22 -22.05
C THR A 130 -3.67 -10.51 -22.58
N LEU A 131 -2.79 -11.16 -21.80
CA LEU A 131 -2.17 -12.42 -22.20
C LEU A 131 -3.22 -13.54 -22.36
N SER A 132 -3.05 -14.35 -23.39
CA SER A 132 -3.79 -15.61 -23.54
C SER A 132 -3.36 -16.63 -22.48
N GLU A 133 -4.15 -17.69 -22.30
CA GLU A 133 -3.84 -18.73 -21.32
C GLU A 133 -2.48 -19.41 -21.61
N SER A 134 -2.19 -19.74 -22.88
CA SER A 134 -0.91 -20.33 -23.27
C SER A 134 0.29 -19.41 -23.01
N GLU A 135 0.16 -18.10 -23.23
CA GLU A 135 1.21 -17.14 -22.93
C GLU A 135 1.44 -16.99 -21.42
N ARG A 136 0.39 -17.09 -20.63
CA ARG A 136 0.51 -17.09 -19.14
C ARG A 136 1.24 -18.32 -18.65
N GLU A 137 0.87 -19.51 -19.15
CA GLU A 137 1.52 -20.76 -18.81
C GLU A 137 3.01 -20.75 -19.16
N GLU A 138 3.37 -20.29 -20.37
CA GLU A 138 4.77 -20.15 -20.79
C GLU A 138 5.56 -19.22 -19.87
N LYS A 139 5.02 -18.03 -19.57
CA LYS A 139 5.67 -17.05 -18.68
C LYS A 139 5.76 -17.55 -17.24
N HIS A 140 4.73 -18.24 -16.76
CA HIS A 140 4.74 -18.85 -15.43
C HIS A 140 5.83 -19.93 -15.34
N ALA A 141 5.91 -20.83 -16.33
CA ALA A 141 6.95 -21.86 -16.39
C ALA A 141 8.37 -21.25 -16.46
N ALA A 142 8.54 -20.18 -17.25
CA ALA A 142 9.82 -19.47 -17.34
C ALA A 142 10.24 -18.84 -16.01
N LEU A 143 9.31 -18.24 -15.23
CA LEU A 143 9.62 -17.73 -13.91
C LEU A 143 9.90 -18.85 -12.91
N ALA A 144 9.12 -19.94 -12.95
CA ALA A 144 9.32 -21.09 -12.07
C ALA A 144 10.69 -21.75 -12.29
N ALA A 145 11.17 -21.84 -13.54
CA ALA A 145 12.50 -22.33 -13.86
C ALA A 145 13.62 -21.48 -13.25
N LEU A 146 13.34 -20.21 -12.92
CA LEU A 146 14.26 -19.29 -12.22
C LEU A 146 14.03 -19.25 -10.70
N GLY A 147 13.18 -20.13 -10.17
CA GLY A 147 12.78 -20.12 -8.75
C GLY A 147 12.01 -18.87 -8.32
N ARG A 148 11.30 -18.25 -9.25
CA ARG A 148 10.55 -17.00 -9.02
C ARG A 148 9.05 -17.22 -9.20
N ALA A 149 8.26 -16.44 -8.46
CA ALA A 149 6.81 -16.37 -8.63
C ALA A 149 6.41 -15.06 -9.35
N PRO A 150 5.23 -15.01 -9.99
CA PRO A 150 4.68 -13.76 -10.49
C PRO A 150 4.26 -12.84 -9.35
N ALA A 151 4.30 -11.53 -9.58
CA ALA A 151 3.63 -10.57 -8.71
C ALA A 151 2.11 -10.60 -8.98
N LEU A 152 1.29 -10.25 -7.97
CA LEU A 152 -0.14 -10.03 -8.18
C LEU A 152 -0.42 -8.54 -8.30
N ARG A 153 -1.23 -8.18 -9.30
CA ARG A 153 -1.70 -6.81 -9.51
C ARG A 153 -3.21 -6.72 -9.40
N LEU A 154 -3.68 -5.56 -8.95
CA LEU A 154 -5.10 -5.22 -9.03
C LEU A 154 -5.48 -5.03 -10.52
N ALA A 155 -6.52 -5.69 -10.97
CA ALA A 155 -7.23 -5.36 -12.20
C ALA A 155 -8.17 -4.18 -11.88
N ALA A 156 -7.66 -2.96 -11.98
CA ALA A 156 -8.43 -1.77 -11.65
C ALA A 156 -9.72 -1.71 -12.49
N PRO A 157 -10.90 -1.65 -11.87
CA PRO A 157 -12.18 -1.72 -12.60
C PRO A 157 -12.52 -0.42 -13.33
N SER A 158 -11.80 0.66 -13.01
CA SER A 158 -11.94 1.97 -13.65
C SER A 158 -10.58 2.60 -13.88
N PRO A 159 -10.33 3.30 -14.99
CA PRO A 159 -9.10 4.03 -15.23
C PRO A 159 -8.96 5.29 -14.37
N GLU A 160 -10.05 5.76 -13.78
CA GLU A 160 -10.07 6.96 -12.93
C GLU A 160 -10.90 6.73 -11.68
N TRP A 161 -10.56 7.45 -10.62
CA TRP A 161 -11.30 7.44 -9.36
C TRP A 161 -11.39 8.84 -8.78
N THR A 162 -12.56 9.20 -8.25
CA THR A 162 -12.79 10.46 -7.57
C THR A 162 -12.79 10.25 -6.06
N VAL A 163 -11.98 11.03 -5.35
CA VAL A 163 -11.96 11.11 -3.90
C VAL A 163 -12.36 12.52 -3.46
N PHE A 164 -12.94 12.60 -2.26
CA PHE A 164 -13.20 13.89 -1.62
C PHE A 164 -12.13 14.12 -0.54
N ASP A 165 -11.33 15.17 -0.75
CA ASP A 165 -10.36 15.65 0.23
C ASP A 165 -10.98 16.77 1.05
N GLU A 166 -10.88 16.69 2.38
CA GLU A 166 -11.53 17.65 3.28
C GLU A 166 -10.96 19.08 3.16
N LEU A 167 -9.73 19.24 2.67
CA LEU A 167 -9.06 20.53 2.49
C LEU A 167 -9.15 21.05 1.06
N HIS A 168 -9.11 20.14 0.06
CA HIS A 168 -8.99 20.50 -1.35
C HIS A 168 -10.26 20.23 -2.15
N GLY A 169 -11.28 19.57 -1.56
CA GLY A 169 -12.52 19.21 -2.23
C GLY A 169 -12.38 17.95 -3.10
N SER A 170 -13.19 17.85 -4.14
CA SER A 170 -13.18 16.68 -5.02
C SER A 170 -11.95 16.65 -5.92
N TYR A 171 -11.28 15.53 -5.95
CA TYR A 171 -10.14 15.27 -6.82
C TYR A 171 -10.35 13.97 -7.60
N THR A 172 -10.24 14.02 -8.92
CA THR A 172 -10.27 12.86 -9.81
C THR A 172 -8.87 12.59 -10.34
N GLY A 173 -8.39 11.36 -10.14
CA GLY A 173 -7.07 10.94 -10.60
C GLY A 173 -7.10 9.58 -11.29
N ALA A 174 -6.08 9.33 -12.13
CA ALA A 174 -5.90 8.05 -12.80
C ALA A 174 -5.62 6.94 -11.80
N VAL A 175 -6.18 5.76 -12.05
CA VAL A 175 -5.94 4.55 -11.28
C VAL A 175 -5.15 3.57 -12.13
N ASP A 176 -4.03 3.09 -11.60
CA ASP A 176 -3.18 2.08 -12.23
C ASP A 176 -3.55 0.66 -11.76
N HIS A 177 -3.15 -0.32 -12.54
CA HIS A 177 -3.12 -1.73 -12.15
C HIS A 177 -1.92 -1.98 -11.23
N PHE A 178 -1.96 -1.46 -10.01
CA PHE A 178 -0.83 -1.50 -9.07
C PHE A 178 -0.61 -2.90 -8.46
N VAL A 179 0.61 -3.13 -7.98
CA VAL A 179 0.97 -4.39 -7.31
C VAL A 179 0.30 -4.47 -5.94
N VAL A 180 -0.36 -5.59 -5.65
CA VAL A 180 -0.96 -5.93 -4.35
C VAL A 180 -0.17 -6.99 -3.59
N ARG A 181 0.53 -7.91 -4.31
CA ARG A 181 1.51 -8.83 -3.73
C ARG A 181 2.76 -8.89 -4.61
N ARG A 182 3.91 -8.79 -4.00
CA ARG A 182 5.21 -8.84 -4.67
C ARG A 182 5.55 -10.28 -5.08
N ALA A 183 6.51 -10.42 -5.99
CA ALA A 183 7.00 -11.72 -6.46
C ALA A 183 7.71 -12.56 -5.38
N ASP A 184 8.13 -11.94 -4.28
CA ASP A 184 8.67 -12.61 -3.09
C ASP A 184 7.60 -13.06 -2.08
N GLY A 185 6.32 -12.90 -2.43
CA GLY A 185 5.17 -13.28 -1.61
C GLY A 185 4.74 -12.23 -0.58
N VAL A 186 5.53 -11.17 -0.39
CA VAL A 186 5.23 -10.12 0.58
C VAL A 186 4.10 -9.21 0.07
N PRO A 187 3.13 -8.83 0.92
CA PRO A 187 2.13 -7.83 0.57
C PRO A 187 2.78 -6.54 0.09
N ALA A 188 2.21 -5.93 -0.93
CA ALA A 188 2.71 -4.65 -1.40
C ALA A 188 2.16 -3.50 -0.54
N TYR A 189 2.90 -2.40 -0.48
CA TYR A 189 2.49 -1.17 0.23
C TYR A 189 1.06 -0.71 -0.11
N ASN A 190 0.62 -0.92 -1.35
CA ASN A 190 -0.72 -0.52 -1.78
C ASN A 190 -1.85 -1.42 -1.26
N LEU A 191 -1.54 -2.60 -0.72
CA LEU A 191 -2.52 -3.50 -0.09
C LEU A 191 -2.57 -3.31 1.43
N ALA A 192 -1.42 -3.08 2.03
CA ALA A 192 -1.18 -3.13 3.47
C ALA A 192 -1.51 -1.82 4.23
#